data_86e4b36ba20f5b30c070178e27f0601a
#
_entry.id   86e4b36ba20f5b30c070178e27f0601a
#
_cell.length_a   1.000
_cell.length_b   1.000
_cell.length_c   1.000
_cell.angle_alpha   90.00
_cell.angle_beta   90.00
_cell.angle_gamma   90.00
#
_symmetry.space_group_name_H-M   'P 1'
#
loop_
_entity.id
_entity.type
_entity.pdbx_description
1 polymer ?
#
loop_
_entity_poly.entity_id
_entity_poly.type
_entity_poly.pdbx_seq_one_letter_code
_entity_poly.pdbx_strand_id
1 'polypeptide(L)'
;WHDYAYGYGIDIFLTLHDLCSGLKVTEIPLGKKVHKPSFNKMIPMFREVATSYYETVQELLTSKAKHNISLDQVDAPVLIQAEPISADAIAERKFEAMNIYANTPSLIDTIPLSSSDRVTKELWVDILMRHEHVVGQTSSYRIAESILPWYLMRVVTYLDDNDNAKAATDEIQQQSDLAVRQWNYEATHH
;
A
#
# COMPACT_ATOMS: atom_id res chain seq x y z
N TRP A 1 -19.75 -4.46 -6.97
CA TRP A 1 -19.32 -4.20 -5.58
C TRP A 1 -18.94 -5.53 -4.94
N HIS A 2 -17.76 -5.60 -4.36
CA HIS A 2 -17.29 -6.74 -3.58
C HIS A 2 -17.28 -6.41 -2.08
N ASP A 3 -17.22 -7.43 -1.23
CA ASP A 3 -17.46 -7.29 0.21
C ASP A 3 -16.49 -6.31 0.89
N TYR A 4 -15.23 -6.28 0.47
CA TYR A 4 -14.21 -5.40 1.06
C TYR A 4 -14.37 -3.92 0.70
N ALA A 5 -15.16 -3.59 -0.33
CA ALA A 5 -15.49 -2.21 -0.70
C ALA A 5 -16.50 -1.54 0.27
N TYR A 6 -17.11 -2.28 1.19
CA TYR A 6 -18.01 -1.72 2.21
C TYR A 6 -17.28 -1.22 3.48
N GLY A 7 -15.99 -1.50 3.62
CA GLY A 7 -15.16 -1.09 4.75
C GLY A 7 -14.12 -0.04 4.36
N TYR A 8 -12.90 -0.25 4.83
CA TYR A 8 -11.77 0.63 4.51
C TYR A 8 -11.33 0.57 3.04
N GLY A 9 -11.76 -0.45 2.28
CA GLY A 9 -11.44 -0.59 0.86
C GLY A 9 -12.24 0.32 -0.06
N ILE A 10 -13.26 1.06 0.44
CA ILE A 10 -14.13 1.89 -0.39
C ILE A 10 -13.37 2.97 -1.17
N ASP A 11 -12.41 3.61 -0.52
CA ASP A 11 -11.67 4.72 -1.11
C ASP A 11 -10.84 4.25 -2.31
N ILE A 12 -10.12 3.13 -2.16
CA ILE A 12 -9.30 2.58 -3.25
C ILE A 12 -10.18 2.02 -4.38
N PHE A 13 -11.31 1.38 -4.04
CA PHE A 13 -12.27 0.88 -5.02
C PHE A 13 -12.80 2.02 -5.91
N LEU A 14 -13.31 3.09 -5.31
CA LEU A 14 -13.84 4.24 -6.06
C LEU A 14 -12.74 4.92 -6.88
N THR A 15 -11.57 5.16 -6.28
CA THR A 15 -10.44 5.81 -6.97
C THR A 15 -10.02 5.04 -8.22
N LEU A 16 -9.86 3.71 -8.13
CA LEU A 16 -9.46 2.91 -9.28
C LEU A 16 -10.54 2.89 -10.37
N HIS A 17 -11.81 2.74 -10.00
CA HIS A 17 -12.91 2.77 -10.97
C HIS A 17 -13.03 4.13 -11.67
N ASP A 18 -12.90 5.23 -10.93
CA ASP A 18 -12.97 6.57 -11.50
C ASP A 18 -11.81 6.85 -12.46
N LEU A 19 -10.57 6.51 -12.05
CA LEU A 19 -9.39 6.64 -12.90
C LEU A 19 -9.52 5.80 -14.19
N CYS A 20 -9.94 4.54 -14.05
CA CYS A 20 -10.07 3.63 -15.19
C CYS A 20 -11.28 3.93 -16.07
N SER A 21 -12.28 4.65 -15.58
CA SER A 21 -13.42 5.12 -16.36
C SER A 21 -13.10 6.39 -17.18
N GLY A 22 -11.89 6.91 -17.09
CA GLY A 22 -11.48 8.14 -17.77
C GLY A 22 -12.10 9.40 -17.17
N LEU A 23 -12.64 9.31 -15.95
CA LEU A 23 -13.13 10.46 -15.21
C LEU A 23 -11.97 11.31 -14.71
N LYS A 24 -12.17 12.62 -14.71
CA LYS A 24 -11.18 13.53 -14.12
C LYS A 24 -11.31 13.50 -12.60
N VAL A 25 -10.31 12.93 -11.93
CA VAL A 25 -10.20 12.96 -10.47
C VAL A 25 -9.49 14.25 -10.06
N THR A 26 -10.07 14.99 -9.12
CA THR A 26 -9.50 16.22 -8.57
C THR A 26 -9.39 16.12 -7.06
N GLU A 27 -8.20 16.32 -6.52
CA GLU A 27 -7.98 16.42 -5.09
C GLU A 27 -8.37 17.82 -4.58
N ILE A 28 -9.17 17.85 -3.52
CA ILE A 28 -9.56 19.09 -2.85
C ILE A 28 -9.03 19.03 -1.41
N PRO A 29 -8.12 19.91 -1.01
CA PRO A 29 -7.62 19.95 0.37
C PRO A 29 -8.73 20.43 1.32
N LEU A 30 -9.25 19.52 2.15
CA LEU A 30 -10.32 19.81 3.11
C LEU A 30 -9.80 20.34 4.47
N GLY A 31 -8.50 20.62 4.57
CA GLY A 31 -7.87 21.02 5.82
C GLY A 31 -7.58 19.85 6.77
N LYS A 32 -7.22 20.18 8.01
CA LYS A 32 -6.80 19.20 9.01
C LYS A 32 -8.02 18.46 9.58
N LYS A 33 -8.13 17.16 9.33
CA LYS A 33 -9.06 16.28 10.03
C LYS A 33 -8.39 15.71 11.28
N VAL A 34 -8.98 15.95 12.45
CA VAL A 34 -8.51 15.32 13.69
C VAL A 34 -8.95 13.87 13.70
N HIS A 35 -8.00 12.95 13.54
CA HIS A 35 -8.23 11.52 13.67
C HIS A 35 -7.67 11.00 14.98
N LYS A 36 -8.40 10.05 15.59
CA LYS A 36 -7.77 9.22 16.62
C LYS A 36 -6.68 8.35 15.97
N PRO A 37 -5.56 8.08 16.67
CA PRO A 37 -4.53 7.21 16.14
C PRO A 37 -5.12 5.87 15.67
N SER A 38 -4.88 5.52 14.40
CA SER A 38 -5.42 4.29 13.80
C SER A 38 -4.44 3.11 13.86
N PHE A 39 -3.36 3.24 14.64
CA PHE A 39 -2.29 2.26 14.71
C PHE A 39 -2.80 0.85 15.09
N ASN A 40 -3.76 0.76 16.02
CA ASN A 40 -4.39 -0.50 16.42
C ASN A 40 -5.31 -1.12 15.35
N LYS A 41 -5.68 -0.35 14.33
CA LYS A 41 -6.53 -0.80 13.22
C LYS A 41 -5.75 -1.07 11.94
N MET A 42 -4.44 -0.94 11.99
CA MET A 42 -3.57 -1.01 10.80
C MET A 42 -3.73 -2.35 10.07
N ILE A 43 -3.75 -3.46 10.78
CA ILE A 43 -3.90 -4.80 10.19
C ILE A 43 -5.24 -4.98 9.48
N PRO A 44 -6.41 -4.78 10.14
CA PRO A 44 -7.69 -4.93 9.45
C PRO A 44 -7.85 -3.92 8.32
N MET A 45 -7.40 -2.66 8.49
CA MET A 45 -7.43 -1.66 7.42
C MET A 45 -6.61 -2.11 6.21
N PHE A 46 -5.38 -2.56 6.42
CA PHE A 46 -4.53 -3.02 5.32
C PHE A 46 -5.16 -4.21 4.59
N ARG A 47 -5.70 -5.19 5.31
CA ARG A 47 -6.39 -6.34 4.70
C ARG A 47 -7.52 -5.91 3.78
N GLU A 48 -8.40 -5.03 4.25
CA GLU A 48 -9.54 -4.56 3.47
C GLU A 48 -9.09 -3.74 2.26
N VAL A 49 -8.17 -2.80 2.45
CA VAL A 49 -7.66 -1.94 1.37
C VAL A 49 -6.90 -2.76 0.32
N ALA A 50 -5.97 -3.62 0.75
CA ALA A 50 -5.19 -4.42 -0.18
C ALA A 50 -6.05 -5.46 -0.93
N THR A 51 -6.99 -6.12 -0.23
CA THR A 51 -7.91 -7.06 -0.88
C THR A 51 -8.77 -6.33 -1.90
N SER A 52 -9.36 -5.18 -1.53
CA SER A 52 -10.15 -4.36 -2.44
C SER A 52 -9.35 -3.89 -3.66
N TYR A 53 -8.08 -3.49 -3.46
CA TYR A 53 -7.18 -3.12 -4.54
C TYR A 53 -7.01 -4.28 -5.54
N TYR A 54 -6.60 -5.44 -5.08
CA TYR A 54 -6.33 -6.59 -5.97
C TYR A 54 -7.58 -7.15 -6.62
N GLU A 55 -8.74 -7.14 -5.97
CA GLU A 55 -10.02 -7.49 -6.59
C GLU A 55 -10.38 -6.52 -7.71
N THR A 56 -10.25 -5.22 -7.45
CA THR A 56 -10.54 -4.18 -8.45
C THR A 56 -9.57 -4.25 -9.63
N VAL A 57 -8.27 -4.44 -9.38
CA VAL A 57 -7.27 -4.61 -10.44
C VAL A 57 -7.59 -5.84 -11.29
N GLN A 58 -7.92 -6.97 -10.69
CA GLN A 58 -8.30 -8.18 -11.41
C GLN A 58 -9.56 -7.97 -12.26
N GLU A 59 -10.56 -7.27 -11.75
CA GLU A 59 -11.78 -6.91 -12.51
C GLU A 59 -11.43 -6.00 -13.69
N LEU A 60 -10.62 -4.97 -13.48
CA LEU A 60 -10.21 -4.04 -14.53
C LEU A 60 -9.35 -4.69 -15.61
N LEU A 61 -8.42 -5.60 -15.24
CA LEU A 61 -7.61 -6.35 -16.19
C LEU A 61 -8.45 -7.29 -17.05
N THR A 62 -9.54 -7.82 -16.53
CA THR A 62 -10.48 -8.68 -17.29
C THR A 62 -11.42 -7.85 -18.17
N SER A 63 -11.63 -6.57 -17.86
CA SER A 63 -12.38 -5.66 -18.69
C SER A 63 -11.58 -5.31 -19.93
N LYS A 64 -12.18 -5.44 -21.13
CA LYS A 64 -11.52 -5.08 -22.41
C LYS A 64 -11.42 -3.56 -22.63
N ALA A 65 -11.68 -2.77 -21.61
CA ALA A 65 -11.59 -1.32 -21.69
C ALA A 65 -10.11 -0.90 -21.69
N LYS A 66 -9.73 -0.10 -22.69
CA LYS A 66 -8.41 0.55 -22.69
C LYS A 66 -8.48 1.73 -21.72
N HIS A 67 -7.72 1.65 -20.65
CA HIS A 67 -7.67 2.70 -19.65
C HIS A 67 -6.48 3.61 -19.93
N ASN A 68 -6.73 4.85 -20.31
CA ASN A 68 -5.72 5.90 -20.35
C ASN A 68 -5.83 6.69 -19.05
N ILE A 69 -4.99 6.35 -18.08
CA ILE A 69 -4.93 7.09 -16.81
C ILE A 69 -4.00 8.28 -17.03
N SER A 70 -4.53 9.48 -16.86
CA SER A 70 -3.74 10.72 -16.77
C SER A 70 -3.94 11.29 -15.38
N LEU A 71 -2.87 11.37 -14.62
CA LEU A 71 -2.85 12.01 -13.30
C LEU A 71 -2.27 13.41 -13.46
N ASP A 72 -3.10 14.43 -13.29
CA ASP A 72 -2.60 15.80 -13.10
C ASP A 72 -2.11 15.92 -11.66
N GLN A 73 -0.83 16.16 -11.49
CA GLN A 73 -0.25 16.36 -10.16
C GLN A 73 -0.76 17.68 -9.58
N VAL A 74 -1.48 17.62 -8.48
CA VAL A 74 -1.89 18.79 -7.70
C VAL A 74 -0.94 18.95 -6.53
N ASP A 75 -0.14 20.00 -6.54
CA ASP A 75 0.73 20.38 -5.42
C ASP A 75 -0.14 20.87 -4.25
N ALA A 76 -0.63 19.96 -3.44
CA ALA A 76 -1.30 20.29 -2.20
C ALA A 76 -0.32 20.13 -1.02
N PRO A 77 -0.17 21.14 -0.14
CA PRO A 77 0.67 20.98 1.03
C PRO A 77 0.04 19.98 1.99
N VAL A 78 0.64 18.80 2.09
CA VAL A 78 0.25 17.78 3.06
C VAL A 78 0.84 18.15 4.42
N LEU A 79 0.02 18.71 5.30
CA LEU A 79 0.39 18.95 6.69
C LEU A 79 0.08 17.70 7.51
N ILE A 80 1.04 16.78 7.59
CA ILE A 80 0.96 15.63 8.49
C ILE A 80 1.57 16.07 9.83
N GLN A 81 0.74 16.17 10.86
CA GLN A 81 1.19 16.17 12.26
C GLN A 81 0.94 14.75 12.79
N ALA A 82 1.98 13.93 12.82
CA ALA A 82 1.93 12.63 13.48
C ALA A 82 2.24 12.82 14.98
N GLU A 83 1.46 12.19 15.85
CA GLU A 83 1.86 12.02 17.24
C GLU A 83 2.99 10.98 17.30
N PRO A 84 3.98 11.16 18.20
CA PRO A 84 5.05 10.18 18.36
C PRO A 84 4.47 8.82 18.75
N ILE A 85 4.90 7.77 18.03
CA ILE A 85 4.51 6.39 18.34
C ILE A 85 5.53 5.85 19.36
N SER A 86 5.03 5.17 20.40
CA SER A 86 5.90 4.63 21.45
C SER A 86 6.78 3.49 20.93
N ALA A 87 7.96 3.33 21.51
CA ALA A 87 8.85 2.21 21.20
C ALA A 87 8.19 0.83 21.44
N ASP A 88 7.33 0.74 22.47
CA ASP A 88 6.57 -0.49 22.74
C ASP A 88 5.59 -0.83 21.63
N ALA A 89 4.89 0.18 21.09
CA ALA A 89 3.97 -0.02 19.97
C ALA A 89 4.72 -0.43 18.69
N ILE A 90 5.92 0.08 18.46
CA ILE A 90 6.79 -0.35 17.35
C ILE A 90 7.23 -1.81 17.56
N ALA A 91 7.68 -2.17 18.77
CA ALA A 91 8.08 -3.53 19.09
C ALA A 91 6.93 -4.55 18.93
N GLU A 92 5.72 -4.16 19.33
CA GLU A 92 4.50 -4.95 19.13
C GLU A 92 4.24 -5.19 17.63
N ARG A 93 4.35 -4.19 16.78
CA ARG A 93 4.18 -4.35 15.32
C ARG A 93 5.23 -5.26 14.70
N LYS A 94 6.49 -5.17 15.13
CA LYS A 94 7.55 -6.10 14.71
C LYS A 94 7.21 -7.53 15.08
N PHE A 95 6.76 -7.75 16.30
CA PHE A 95 6.36 -9.08 16.77
C PHE A 95 5.16 -9.63 15.96
N GLU A 96 4.13 -8.83 15.71
CA GLU A 96 2.99 -9.22 14.88
C GLU A 96 3.42 -9.55 13.45
N ALA A 97 4.28 -8.72 12.84
CA ALA A 97 4.80 -8.98 11.50
C ALA A 97 5.49 -10.34 11.42
N MET A 98 6.35 -10.67 12.39
CA MET A 98 7.05 -11.95 12.44
C MET A 98 6.11 -13.13 12.65
N ASN A 99 5.12 -12.96 13.51
CA ASN A 99 4.12 -14.00 13.77
C ASN A 99 3.26 -14.28 12.53
N ILE A 100 2.81 -13.23 11.82
CA ILE A 100 2.06 -13.38 10.58
C ILE A 100 2.94 -14.02 9.51
N TYR A 101 4.19 -13.56 9.35
CA TYR A 101 5.13 -14.11 8.37
C TYR A 101 5.36 -15.61 8.56
N ALA A 102 5.54 -16.06 9.82
CA ALA A 102 5.77 -17.45 10.14
C ALA A 102 4.55 -18.36 9.86
N ASN A 103 3.35 -17.79 9.85
CA ASN A 103 2.09 -18.54 9.70
C ASN A 103 1.40 -18.31 8.32
N THR A 104 1.94 -17.43 7.47
CA THR A 104 1.37 -17.14 6.16
C THR A 104 2.26 -17.73 5.06
N PRO A 105 1.76 -18.61 4.21
CA PRO A 105 2.52 -19.11 3.06
C PRO A 105 2.88 -17.95 2.13
N SER A 106 4.17 -17.84 1.78
CA SER A 106 4.60 -16.89 0.76
C SER A 106 4.03 -17.29 -0.60
N LEU A 107 3.56 -16.29 -1.36
CA LEU A 107 3.09 -16.47 -2.74
C LEU A 107 4.17 -16.17 -3.77
N ILE A 108 5.28 -15.61 -3.35
CA ILE A 108 6.40 -15.22 -4.18
C ILE A 108 7.70 -15.70 -3.56
N ASP A 109 8.75 -15.82 -4.39
CA ASP A 109 10.10 -16.05 -3.90
C ASP A 109 10.57 -14.78 -3.18
N THR A 110 10.54 -14.81 -1.86
CA THR A 110 10.93 -13.68 -1.02
C THR A 110 12.25 -13.93 -0.31
N ILE A 111 12.96 -12.85 -0.03
CA ILE A 111 14.06 -12.87 0.92
C ILE A 111 13.46 -13.19 2.30
N PRO A 112 14.06 -14.09 3.10
CA PRO A 112 13.56 -14.36 4.46
C PRO A 112 13.49 -13.07 5.29
N LEU A 113 12.33 -12.83 5.92
CA LEU A 113 12.11 -11.67 6.78
C LEU A 113 12.53 -11.98 8.22
N SER A 114 13.31 -11.10 8.83
CA SER A 114 13.66 -11.17 10.25
C SER A 114 13.25 -9.90 11.00
N SER A 115 13.14 -9.99 12.32
CA SER A 115 12.75 -8.85 13.18
C SER A 115 13.77 -7.70 13.19
N SER A 116 15.00 -7.96 12.77
CA SER A 116 16.07 -6.96 12.62
C SER A 116 16.10 -6.31 11.24
N ASP A 117 15.35 -6.86 10.27
CA ASP A 117 15.39 -6.38 8.90
C ASP A 117 14.67 -5.02 8.78
N ARG A 118 15.15 -4.25 7.83
CA ARG A 118 14.55 -2.99 7.43
C ARG A 118 13.93 -3.18 6.05
N VAL A 119 12.65 -2.90 5.94
CA VAL A 119 11.96 -2.88 4.66
C VAL A 119 12.06 -1.47 4.08
N THR A 120 13.11 -1.23 3.29
CA THR A 120 13.31 0.05 2.60
C THR A 120 12.23 0.28 1.54
N LYS A 121 12.11 1.49 1.02
CA LYS A 121 11.15 1.79 -0.05
C LYS A 121 11.41 0.97 -1.33
N GLU A 122 12.67 0.69 -1.62
CA GLU A 122 13.07 -0.11 -2.79
C GLU A 122 12.59 -1.57 -2.63
N LEU A 123 12.87 -2.18 -1.47
CA LEU A 123 12.40 -3.53 -1.17
C LEU A 123 10.87 -3.60 -1.13
N TRP A 124 10.22 -2.59 -0.55
CA TRP A 124 8.76 -2.53 -0.50
C TRP A 124 8.14 -2.50 -1.91
N VAL A 125 8.66 -1.66 -2.80
CA VAL A 125 8.18 -1.60 -4.19
C VAL A 125 8.44 -2.92 -4.92
N ASP A 126 9.61 -3.55 -4.75
CA ASP A 126 9.91 -4.87 -5.33
C ASP A 126 8.91 -5.94 -4.84
N ILE A 127 8.58 -5.97 -3.54
CA ILE A 127 7.57 -6.87 -2.98
C ILE A 127 6.18 -6.65 -3.61
N LEU A 128 5.75 -5.41 -3.78
CA LEU A 128 4.48 -5.10 -4.41
C LEU A 128 4.46 -5.57 -5.87
N MET A 129 5.49 -5.26 -6.65
CA MET A 129 5.59 -5.63 -8.07
C MET A 129 5.57 -7.15 -8.25
N ARG A 130 6.29 -7.91 -7.42
CA ARG A 130 6.24 -9.39 -7.45
C ARG A 130 4.84 -9.94 -7.17
N HIS A 131 4.07 -9.30 -6.30
CA HIS A 131 2.70 -9.72 -6.01
C HIS A 131 1.73 -9.38 -7.14
N GLU A 132 1.99 -8.36 -7.96
CA GLU A 132 1.20 -8.08 -9.16
C GLU A 132 1.24 -9.26 -10.15
N HIS A 133 2.35 -9.98 -10.26
CA HIS A 133 2.47 -11.13 -11.15
C HIS A 133 1.60 -12.33 -10.76
N VAL A 134 1.11 -12.40 -9.53
CA VAL A 134 0.22 -13.48 -9.07
C VAL A 134 -1.25 -13.08 -9.04
N VAL A 135 -1.58 -11.86 -9.48
CA VAL A 135 -2.97 -11.41 -9.65
C VAL A 135 -3.68 -12.30 -10.66
N GLY A 136 -4.89 -12.75 -10.32
CA GLY A 136 -5.65 -13.69 -11.12
C GLY A 136 -5.23 -15.17 -10.97
N GLN A 137 -4.09 -15.46 -10.32
CA GLN A 137 -3.65 -16.84 -10.06
C GLN A 137 -4.07 -17.33 -8.66
N THR A 138 -4.39 -16.41 -7.77
CA THR A 138 -4.88 -16.71 -6.41
C THR A 138 -5.89 -15.65 -5.98
N SER A 139 -6.55 -15.84 -4.82
CA SER A 139 -7.50 -14.84 -4.33
C SER A 139 -6.79 -13.57 -3.84
N SER A 140 -7.42 -12.43 -4.04
CA SER A 140 -6.93 -11.11 -3.61
C SER A 140 -6.65 -11.07 -2.11
N TYR A 141 -7.48 -11.73 -1.31
CA TYR A 141 -7.25 -11.86 0.13
C TYR A 141 -5.93 -12.58 0.46
N ARG A 142 -5.59 -13.66 -0.27
CA ARG A 142 -4.31 -14.37 -0.06
C ARG A 142 -3.11 -13.51 -0.46
N ILE A 143 -3.26 -12.69 -1.50
CA ILE A 143 -2.23 -11.71 -1.88
C ILE A 143 -2.04 -10.70 -0.75
N ALA A 144 -3.12 -10.11 -0.23
CA ALA A 144 -3.08 -9.18 0.88
C ALA A 144 -2.42 -9.78 2.14
N GLU A 145 -2.76 -11.03 2.50
CA GLU A 145 -2.14 -11.74 3.63
C GLU A 145 -0.64 -11.98 3.42
N SER A 146 -0.22 -12.32 2.21
CA SER A 146 1.21 -12.53 1.89
C SER A 146 2.04 -11.25 1.99
N ILE A 147 1.44 -10.10 1.69
CA ILE A 147 2.10 -8.78 1.75
C ILE A 147 2.10 -8.21 3.18
N LEU A 148 1.10 -8.53 3.99
CA LEU A 148 0.86 -7.90 5.30
C LEU A 148 2.09 -7.84 6.22
N PRO A 149 2.90 -8.89 6.41
CA PRO A 149 4.08 -8.80 7.26
C PRO A 149 5.11 -7.80 6.73
N TRP A 150 5.27 -7.71 5.42
CA TRP A 150 6.14 -6.73 4.76
C TRP A 150 5.65 -5.30 4.94
N TYR A 151 4.32 -5.10 4.85
CA TYR A 151 3.70 -3.82 5.13
C TYR A 151 3.97 -3.35 6.56
N LEU A 152 3.78 -4.22 7.56
CA LEU A 152 4.03 -3.88 8.95
C LEU A 152 5.50 -3.51 9.20
N MET A 153 6.44 -4.27 8.63
CA MET A 153 7.86 -3.96 8.72
C MET A 153 8.24 -2.70 7.93
N ARG A 154 7.58 -2.43 6.80
CA ARG A 154 7.75 -1.15 6.05
C ARG A 154 7.30 0.05 6.88
N VAL A 155 6.14 -0.05 7.53
CA VAL A 155 5.64 1.02 8.41
C VAL A 155 6.61 1.28 9.56
N VAL A 156 7.11 0.23 10.20
CA VAL A 156 8.12 0.38 11.27
C VAL A 156 9.38 1.06 10.75
N THR A 157 9.91 0.60 9.61
CA THR A 157 11.10 1.21 8.98
C THR A 157 10.86 2.69 8.64
N TYR A 158 9.68 2.99 8.10
CA TYR A 158 9.30 4.37 7.76
C TYR A 158 9.26 5.28 9.00
N LEU A 159 8.71 4.79 10.11
CA LEU A 159 8.64 5.54 11.36
C LEU A 159 10.02 5.73 12.01
N ASP A 160 10.91 4.75 11.88
CA ASP A 160 12.29 4.84 12.38
C ASP A 160 13.15 5.82 11.56
N ASP A 161 12.86 5.98 10.26
CA ASP A 161 13.66 6.80 9.33
C ASP A 161 13.21 8.26 9.27
N ASN A 162 11.97 8.55 9.65
CA ASN A 162 11.37 9.86 9.42
C ASN A 162 10.98 10.53 10.72
N ASP A 163 11.84 11.39 11.22
CA ASP A 163 11.67 12.15 12.47
C ASP A 163 10.88 13.46 12.31
N ASN A 164 10.53 13.83 11.06
CA ASN A 164 9.72 15.03 10.81
C ASN A 164 8.78 14.87 9.58
N ALA A 165 7.73 15.68 9.54
CA ALA A 165 6.69 15.61 8.51
C ALA A 165 7.22 15.82 7.07
N LYS A 166 8.27 16.64 6.89
CA LYS A 166 8.83 16.88 5.56
C LYS A 166 9.56 15.64 5.06
N ALA A 167 10.44 15.05 5.87
CA ALA A 167 11.14 13.81 5.53
C ALA A 167 10.14 12.69 5.21
N ALA A 168 9.07 12.59 5.99
CA ALA A 168 7.99 11.63 5.78
C ALA A 168 7.28 11.82 4.43
N THR A 169 6.98 13.08 4.05
CA THR A 169 6.36 13.39 2.75
C THR A 169 7.30 13.10 1.59
N ASP A 170 8.57 13.51 1.70
CA ASP A 170 9.59 13.28 0.69
C ASP A 170 9.82 11.77 0.46
N GLU A 171 9.80 10.97 1.52
CA GLU A 171 9.93 9.51 1.45
C GLU A 171 8.75 8.85 0.71
N ILE A 172 7.51 9.28 0.98
CA ILE A 172 6.31 8.77 0.30
C ILE A 172 6.36 9.14 -1.19
N GLN A 173 6.73 10.38 -1.52
CA GLN A 173 6.87 10.81 -2.92
C GLN A 173 7.92 9.98 -3.66
N GLN A 174 9.09 9.78 -3.07
CA GLN A 174 10.15 8.96 -3.66
C GLN A 174 9.71 7.50 -3.86
N GLN A 175 8.95 6.94 -2.91
CA GLN A 175 8.39 5.59 -3.04
C GLN A 175 7.39 5.52 -4.21
N SER A 176 6.51 6.51 -4.36
CA SER A 176 5.57 6.60 -5.47
C SER A 176 6.29 6.70 -6.81
N ASP A 177 7.27 7.59 -6.93
CA ASP A 177 8.07 7.76 -8.16
C ASP A 177 8.83 6.49 -8.54
N LEU A 178 9.32 5.75 -7.54
CA LEU A 178 9.99 4.48 -7.75
C LEU A 178 9.04 3.42 -8.29
N ALA A 179 7.85 3.30 -7.69
CA ALA A 179 6.81 2.36 -8.14
C ALA A 179 6.38 2.64 -9.59
N VAL A 180 6.14 3.90 -9.94
CA VAL A 180 5.78 4.29 -11.32
C VAL A 180 6.88 3.95 -12.31
N ARG A 181 8.15 4.21 -11.96
CA ARG A 181 9.29 3.88 -12.86
C ARG A 181 9.43 2.38 -13.07
N GLN A 182 9.30 1.59 -12.02
CA GLN A 182 9.42 0.14 -12.12
C GLN A 182 8.26 -0.46 -12.91
N TRP A 183 7.04 -0.01 -12.66
CA TRP A 183 5.86 -0.40 -13.44
C TRP A 183 6.03 -0.12 -14.94
N ASN A 184 6.44 1.10 -15.30
CA ASN A 184 6.65 1.47 -16.70
C ASN A 184 7.78 0.65 -17.36
N TYR A 185 8.83 0.32 -16.61
CA TYR A 185 9.91 -0.53 -17.11
C TYR A 185 9.41 -1.94 -17.47
N GLU A 186 8.64 -2.57 -16.57
CA GLU A 186 8.08 -3.89 -16.81
C GLU A 186 7.08 -3.89 -17.97
N ALA A 187 6.18 -2.90 -18.03
CA ALA A 187 5.21 -2.77 -19.12
C ALA A 187 5.83 -2.60 -20.52
N THR A 188 7.09 -2.17 -20.61
CA THR A 188 7.80 -1.99 -21.89
C THR A 188 8.70 -3.17 -22.27
N HIS A 189 8.95 -4.11 -21.36
CA HIS A 189 9.89 -5.22 -21.56
C HIS A 189 9.23 -6.60 -21.52
N HIS A 190 7.92 -6.66 -21.29
CA HIS A 190 7.06 -7.84 -21.38
C HIS A 190 5.93 -7.64 -22.39
#